data_838d51f1f4599c93db04a8723e68aa16
#
_entry.id   838d51f1f4599c93db04a8723e68aa16
#
_cell.length_a   1.000
_cell.length_b   1.000
_cell.length_c   1.000
_cell.angle_alpha   90.00
_cell.angle_beta   90.00
_cell.angle_gamma   90.00
#
_symmetry.space_group_name_H-M   'P 1'
#
loop_
_entity.id
_entity.type
_entity.pdbx_description
1 polymer ?
#
loop_
_entity_poly.entity_id
_entity_poly.type
_entity_poly.pdbx_seq_one_letter_code
_entity_poly.pdbx_strand_id
1 'polypeptide(L)'
;SRFDRYTLLADRTLEILTEYWFKCGRPTGILFPSSWSGDYLVKDSVIQFFRKSAKRAGIQKHVSTHCLRHSFASHLFEAGCDVKYIQALLGHRDPRSTEIYLHVSNKTLLGIRSPFDEMGGE
;
A
#
# COMPACT_ATOMS: atom_id res chain seq x y z
N SER A 1 9.65 4.18 14.30
CA SER A 1 9.04 5.47 14.02
C SER A 1 7.56 5.46 14.44
N ARG A 2 7.08 6.58 14.96
CA ARG A 2 5.66 6.74 15.33
C ARG A 2 4.70 6.68 14.14
N PHE A 3 5.22 6.75 12.93
CA PHE A 3 4.42 6.69 11.70
C PHE A 3 4.40 5.30 11.08
N ASP A 4 5.17 4.38 11.65
CA ASP A 4 5.18 3.00 11.18
C ASP A 4 3.86 2.33 11.54
N ARG A 5 3.37 1.50 10.65
CA ARG A 5 2.14 0.76 10.86
C ARG A 5 2.14 -0.53 10.04
N TYR A 6 1.27 -1.43 10.42
CA TYR A 6 0.98 -2.61 9.60
C TYR A 6 -0.06 -2.29 8.55
N THR A 7 0.08 -2.91 7.41
CA THR A 7 -0.91 -2.85 6.33
C THR A 7 -0.97 -4.22 5.64
N LEU A 8 -1.89 -4.38 4.71
CA LEU A 8 -1.98 -5.62 3.95
C LEU A 8 -0.83 -5.71 2.95
N LEU A 9 -0.32 -6.92 2.78
CA LEU A 9 0.60 -7.24 1.70
C LEU A 9 -0.07 -8.29 0.83
N ALA A 10 -0.49 -7.89 -0.36
CA ALA A 10 -1.11 -8.79 -1.32
C ALA A 10 -0.11 -9.88 -1.72
N ASP A 11 -0.60 -11.11 -1.89
CA ASP A 11 0.26 -12.23 -2.32
C ASP A 11 0.93 -11.91 -3.65
N ARG A 12 0.19 -11.31 -4.58
CA ARG A 12 0.73 -10.90 -5.87
C ARG A 12 1.82 -9.83 -5.74
N THR A 13 1.65 -8.91 -4.81
CA THR A 13 2.67 -7.89 -4.52
C THR A 13 3.92 -8.53 -3.94
N LEU A 14 3.76 -9.49 -3.03
CA LEU A 14 4.88 -10.22 -2.43
C LEU A 14 5.68 -10.95 -3.50
N GLU A 15 5.02 -11.59 -4.46
CA GLU A 15 5.69 -12.26 -5.57
C GLU A 15 6.54 -11.28 -6.39
N ILE A 16 5.98 -10.13 -6.74
CA ILE A 16 6.68 -9.09 -7.51
C ILE A 16 7.86 -8.54 -6.72
N LEU A 17 7.66 -8.25 -5.43
CA LEU A 17 8.72 -7.73 -4.57
C LEU A 17 9.84 -8.74 -4.36
N THR A 18 9.50 -10.03 -4.25
CA THR A 18 10.49 -11.09 -4.09
C THR A 18 11.36 -11.19 -5.34
N GLU A 19 10.76 -11.14 -6.52
CA GLU A 19 11.49 -11.13 -7.79
C GLU A 19 12.40 -9.91 -7.88
N TYR A 20 11.90 -8.73 -7.53
CA TYR A 20 12.68 -7.50 -7.49
C TYR A 20 13.89 -7.63 -6.54
N TRP A 21 13.64 -8.18 -5.34
CA TRP A 21 14.68 -8.35 -4.33
C TRP A 21 15.82 -9.25 -4.83
N PHE A 22 15.48 -10.36 -5.50
CA PHE A 22 16.49 -11.24 -6.11
C PHE A 22 17.29 -10.50 -7.18
N LYS A 23 16.61 -9.77 -8.06
CA LYS A 23 17.28 -9.01 -9.14
C LYS A 23 18.20 -7.91 -8.61
N CYS A 24 17.92 -7.37 -7.44
CA CYS A 24 18.74 -6.33 -6.82
C CYS A 24 19.86 -6.88 -5.93
N GLY A 25 20.13 -8.20 -5.96
CA GLY A 25 21.22 -8.81 -5.20
C GLY A 25 20.89 -9.08 -3.74
N ARG A 26 19.63 -9.24 -3.40
CA ARG A 26 19.15 -9.54 -2.06
C ARG A 26 19.57 -8.49 -1.01
N PRO A 27 19.22 -7.21 -1.22
CA PRO A 27 19.62 -6.17 -0.28
C PRO A 27 19.06 -6.42 1.12
N THR A 28 19.85 -6.02 2.13
CA THR A 28 19.38 -5.96 3.51
C THR A 28 19.13 -4.50 3.88
N GLY A 29 18.08 -4.22 4.62
CA GLY A 29 17.74 -2.86 4.99
C GLY A 29 16.67 -2.27 4.06
N ILE A 30 16.91 -1.08 3.52
CA ILE A 30 15.93 -0.37 2.71
C ILE A 30 15.75 -1.05 1.35
N LEU A 31 14.51 -1.45 1.04
CA LEU A 31 14.19 -2.13 -0.21
C LEU A 31 14.23 -1.18 -1.42
N PHE A 32 13.78 0.05 -1.24
CA PHE A 32 13.76 1.08 -2.28
C PHE A 32 14.58 2.30 -1.84
N PRO A 33 15.91 2.24 -1.93
CA PRO A 33 16.74 3.37 -1.54
C PRO A 33 16.69 4.50 -2.58
N SER A 34 16.87 5.72 -2.12
CA SER A 34 17.09 6.85 -3.00
C SER A 34 18.45 6.71 -3.69
N SER A 35 18.49 6.93 -5.02
CA SER A 35 19.74 6.91 -5.76
C SER A 35 20.70 8.05 -5.36
N TRP A 36 20.18 9.12 -4.74
CA TRP A 36 20.95 10.28 -4.32
C TRP A 36 21.63 10.10 -2.97
N SER A 37 20.87 9.61 -1.98
CA SER A 37 21.34 9.57 -0.59
C SER A 37 21.52 8.16 -0.04
N GLY A 38 21.00 7.15 -0.73
CA GLY A 38 20.93 5.78 -0.19
C GLY A 38 19.91 5.63 0.92
N ASP A 39 19.17 6.69 1.22
CA ASP A 39 18.12 6.74 2.22
C ASP A 39 16.76 6.45 1.58
N TYR A 40 15.67 6.66 2.30
CA TYR A 40 14.32 6.42 1.77
C TYR A 40 14.02 7.27 0.55
N LEU A 41 13.19 6.73 -0.35
CA LEU A 41 12.66 7.50 -1.47
C LEU A 41 11.81 8.66 -0.95
N VAL A 42 11.95 9.81 -1.60
CA VAL A 42 11.08 10.95 -1.30
C VAL A 42 9.72 10.78 -1.99
N LYS A 43 8.70 11.37 -1.37
CA LYS A 43 7.32 11.28 -1.85
C LYS A 43 7.17 11.70 -3.31
N ASP A 44 7.82 12.77 -3.71
CA ASP A 44 7.72 13.31 -5.08
C ASP A 44 8.25 12.32 -6.12
N SER A 45 9.29 11.58 -5.82
CA SER A 45 9.81 10.54 -6.71
C SER A 45 8.78 9.45 -6.97
N VAL A 46 8.07 9.02 -5.94
CA VAL A 46 7.00 8.02 -6.04
C VAL A 46 5.85 8.55 -6.89
N ILE A 47 5.45 9.81 -6.66
CA ILE A 47 4.36 10.45 -7.40
C ILE A 47 4.71 10.54 -8.89
N GLN A 48 5.92 10.97 -9.23
CA GLN A 48 6.36 11.07 -10.62
C GLN A 48 6.43 9.71 -11.29
N PHE A 49 6.95 8.71 -10.58
CA PHE A 49 7.01 7.34 -11.09
C PHE A 49 5.59 6.82 -11.41
N PHE A 50 4.64 7.07 -10.51
CA PHE A 50 3.25 6.68 -10.74
C PHE A 50 2.67 7.34 -11.98
N ARG A 51 2.89 8.65 -12.16
CA ARG A 51 2.41 9.40 -13.33
C ARG A 51 2.97 8.83 -14.63
N LYS A 52 4.26 8.54 -14.66
CA LYS A 52 4.91 7.93 -15.82
C LYS A 52 4.34 6.55 -16.12
N SER A 53 4.13 5.75 -15.10
CA SER A 53 3.57 4.41 -15.25
C SER A 53 2.14 4.45 -15.79
N ALA A 54 1.31 5.35 -15.28
CA ALA A 54 -0.05 5.53 -15.76
C ALA A 54 -0.07 5.95 -17.24
N LYS A 55 0.81 6.87 -17.62
CA LYS A 55 0.94 7.32 -19.01
C LYS A 55 1.36 6.18 -19.92
N ARG A 56 2.35 5.40 -19.50
CA ARG A 56 2.83 4.24 -20.27
C ARG A 56 1.76 3.17 -20.42
N ALA A 57 0.88 3.04 -19.44
CA ALA A 57 -0.23 2.10 -19.49
C ALA A 57 -1.40 2.60 -20.35
N GLY A 58 -1.31 3.80 -20.92
CA GLY A 58 -2.35 4.37 -21.76
C GLY A 58 -3.57 4.89 -21.00
N ILE A 59 -3.42 5.14 -19.71
CA ILE A 59 -4.50 5.67 -18.89
C ILE A 59 -4.65 7.17 -19.19
N GLN A 60 -5.78 7.53 -19.76
CA GLN A 60 -6.05 8.93 -20.15
C GLN A 60 -6.73 9.73 -19.05
N LYS A 61 -7.35 9.06 -18.08
CA LYS A 61 -7.95 9.73 -16.93
C LYS A 61 -6.87 10.43 -16.12
N HIS A 62 -7.23 11.55 -15.50
CA HIS A 62 -6.37 12.17 -14.52
C HIS A 62 -6.37 11.33 -13.25
N VAL A 63 -5.26 10.63 -13.00
CA VAL A 63 -5.10 9.77 -11.83
C VAL A 63 -3.91 10.19 -11.00
N SER A 64 -3.99 9.91 -9.70
CA SER A 64 -2.93 10.19 -8.74
C SER A 64 -2.75 9.00 -7.81
N THR A 65 -1.68 9.02 -7.02
CA THR A 65 -1.48 8.00 -5.97
C THR A 65 -2.63 7.98 -4.98
N HIS A 66 -3.27 9.12 -4.77
CA HIS A 66 -4.46 9.23 -3.91
C HIS A 66 -5.64 8.42 -4.46
N CYS A 67 -5.75 8.33 -5.78
CA CYS A 67 -6.78 7.51 -6.43
C CYS A 67 -6.59 6.03 -6.12
N LEU A 68 -5.34 5.55 -6.03
CA LEU A 68 -5.05 4.17 -5.64
C LEU A 68 -5.52 3.90 -4.21
N ARG A 69 -5.22 4.80 -3.31
CA ARG A 69 -5.66 4.71 -1.92
C ARG A 69 -7.18 4.67 -1.81
N HIS A 70 -7.85 5.53 -2.56
CA HIS A 70 -9.31 5.61 -2.60
C HIS A 70 -9.94 4.34 -3.16
N SER A 71 -9.36 3.82 -4.24
CA SER A 71 -9.83 2.56 -4.86
C SER A 71 -9.67 1.39 -3.90
N PHE A 72 -8.56 1.31 -3.20
CA PHE A 72 -8.31 0.28 -2.19
C PHE A 72 -9.40 0.31 -1.11
N ALA A 73 -9.67 1.49 -0.57
CA ALA A 73 -10.71 1.67 0.44
C ALA A 73 -12.10 1.30 -0.07
N SER A 74 -12.43 1.74 -1.28
CA SER A 74 -13.73 1.47 -1.89
C SER A 74 -13.95 -0.01 -2.14
N HIS A 75 -12.95 -0.70 -2.67
CA HIS A 75 -13.04 -2.13 -2.92
C HIS A 75 -13.21 -2.93 -1.62
N LEU A 76 -12.49 -2.56 -0.56
CA LEU A 76 -12.66 -3.20 0.73
C LEU A 76 -14.06 -2.98 1.29
N PHE A 77 -14.56 -1.75 1.18
CA PHE A 77 -15.90 -1.41 1.63
C PHE A 77 -16.96 -2.21 0.87
N GLU A 78 -16.85 -2.29 -0.45
CA GLU A 78 -17.76 -3.07 -1.29
C GLU A 78 -17.71 -4.56 -1.00
N ALA A 79 -16.54 -5.06 -0.57
CA ALA A 79 -16.38 -6.46 -0.15
C ALA A 79 -16.92 -6.75 1.26
N GLY A 80 -17.49 -5.75 1.93
CA GLY A 80 -18.09 -5.91 3.24
C GLY A 80 -17.16 -5.66 4.43
N CYS A 81 -15.98 -5.10 4.19
CA CYS A 81 -15.05 -4.76 5.26
C CYS A 81 -15.57 -3.56 6.05
N ASP A 82 -15.54 -3.65 7.37
CA ASP A 82 -15.97 -2.57 8.26
C ASP A 82 -15.07 -1.33 8.07
N VAL A 83 -15.70 -0.16 8.06
CA VAL A 83 -15.01 1.12 7.87
C VAL A 83 -13.87 1.32 8.87
N LYS A 84 -14.04 0.89 10.11
CA LYS A 84 -13.01 1.03 11.15
C LYS A 84 -11.74 0.25 10.80
N TYR A 85 -11.86 -0.91 10.17
CA TYR A 85 -10.72 -1.70 9.73
C TYR A 85 -10.04 -1.04 8.54
N ILE A 86 -10.83 -0.50 7.62
CA ILE A 86 -10.29 0.24 6.47
C ILE A 86 -9.48 1.45 6.95
N GLN A 87 -10.01 2.20 7.90
CA GLN A 87 -9.30 3.35 8.47
C GLN A 87 -7.99 2.95 9.13
N ALA A 88 -8.00 1.82 9.86
CA ALA A 88 -6.79 1.30 10.49
C ALA A 88 -5.72 0.94 9.46
N LEU A 89 -6.13 0.26 8.37
CA LEU A 89 -5.21 -0.12 7.30
C LEU A 89 -4.63 1.09 6.57
N LEU A 90 -5.41 2.15 6.42
CA LEU A 90 -4.98 3.38 5.77
C LEU A 90 -4.10 4.27 6.66
N GLY A 91 -4.05 3.96 7.96
CA GLY A 91 -3.23 4.73 8.88
C GLY A 91 -3.75 6.13 9.16
N HIS A 92 -5.07 6.29 9.26
CA HIS A 92 -5.65 7.56 9.66
C HIS A 92 -5.16 7.96 11.05
N ARG A 93 -4.76 9.23 11.20
CA ARG A 93 -4.15 9.75 12.42
C ARG A 93 -5.09 10.56 13.31
N ASP A 94 -6.36 10.49 13.05
CA ASP A 94 -7.34 11.14 13.91
C ASP A 94 -7.25 10.52 15.31
N PRO A 95 -7.10 11.32 16.39
CA PRO A 95 -7.07 10.80 17.75
C PRO A 95 -8.30 9.95 18.11
N ARG A 96 -9.44 10.26 17.52
CA ARG A 96 -10.67 9.46 17.68
C ARG A 96 -10.52 8.07 17.09
N SER A 97 -9.79 7.96 15.99
CA SER A 97 -9.51 6.68 15.34
C SER A 97 -8.56 5.82 16.15
N THR A 98 -7.68 6.42 16.96
CA THR A 98 -6.71 5.71 17.77
C THR A 98 -7.39 4.76 18.76
N GLU A 99 -8.47 5.19 19.39
CA GLU A 99 -9.23 4.36 20.31
C GLU A 99 -9.81 3.13 19.60
N ILE A 100 -10.30 3.32 18.39
CA ILE A 100 -10.83 2.22 17.57
C ILE A 100 -9.71 1.23 17.25
N TYR A 101 -8.53 1.72 16.92
CA TYR A 101 -7.38 0.88 16.56
C TYR A 101 -6.84 0.06 17.73
N LEU A 102 -6.97 0.55 18.94
CA LEU A 102 -6.55 -0.19 20.13
C LEU A 102 -7.33 -1.49 20.32
N HIS A 103 -8.52 -1.58 19.77
CA HIS A 103 -9.38 -2.76 19.85
C HIS A 103 -9.26 -3.69 18.65
N VAL A 104 -8.51 -3.29 17.63
CA VAL A 104 -8.31 -4.08 16.41
C VAL A 104 -6.91 -4.67 16.42
N SER A 105 -6.82 -6.00 16.55
CA SER A 105 -5.52 -6.66 16.55
C SER A 105 -4.89 -6.66 15.15
N ASN A 106 -3.57 -6.60 15.08
CA ASN A 106 -2.85 -6.72 13.81
C ASN A 106 -3.17 -8.03 13.10
N LYS A 107 -3.38 -9.09 13.86
CA LYS A 107 -3.77 -10.40 13.32
C LYS A 107 -5.09 -10.32 12.55
N THR A 108 -6.07 -9.59 13.10
CA THR A 108 -7.36 -9.39 12.42
C THR A 108 -7.20 -8.59 11.14
N LEU A 109 -6.42 -7.50 11.19
CA LEU A 109 -6.15 -6.68 10.01
C LEU A 109 -5.44 -7.45 8.92
N LEU A 110 -4.43 -8.23 9.28
CA LEU A 110 -3.65 -9.01 8.31
C LEU A 110 -4.43 -10.19 7.74
N GLY A 111 -5.54 -10.58 8.35
CA GLY A 111 -6.45 -11.58 7.82
C GLY A 111 -7.38 -11.06 6.73
N ILE A 112 -7.46 -9.75 6.55
CA ILE A 112 -8.27 -9.15 5.50
C ILE A 112 -7.56 -9.35 4.16
N ARG A 113 -8.30 -9.83 3.16
CA ARG A 113 -7.72 -10.07 1.85
C ARG A 113 -7.58 -8.78 1.05
N SER A 114 -6.43 -8.55 0.47
CA SER A 114 -6.18 -7.38 -0.36
C SER A 114 -7.04 -7.40 -1.63
N PRO A 115 -7.62 -6.25 -2.02
CA PRO A 115 -8.33 -6.15 -3.30
C PRO A 115 -7.49 -6.58 -4.50
N PHE A 116 -6.16 -6.40 -4.46
CA PHE A 116 -5.28 -6.82 -5.55
C PHE A 116 -5.32 -8.33 -5.76
N ASP A 117 -5.40 -9.11 -4.69
CA ASP A 117 -5.51 -10.57 -4.78
C ASP A 117 -6.89 -10.98 -5.32
N GLU A 118 -7.95 -10.24 -4.99
CA GLU A 118 -9.28 -10.50 -5.53
C GLU A 118 -9.36 -10.22 -7.03
N MET A 119 -8.68 -9.19 -7.51
CA MET A 119 -8.70 -8.80 -8.92
C MET A 119 -8.02 -9.81 -9.83
N GLY A 120 -7.17 -10.67 -9.33
CA GLY A 120 -6.45 -11.66 -10.10
C GLY A 120 -7.07 -13.05 -10.13
N GLY A 121 -8.32 -13.18 -9.69
CA GLY A 121 -8.99 -14.47 -9.55
C GLY A 121 -9.41 -15.17 -10.83
N GLU A 122 -9.11 -14.62 -11.98
CA GLU A 122 -9.43 -15.22 -13.28
C GLU A 122 -8.29 -16.00 -13.85
#